data_5c4b8a10a824b94078aefcd9f24023b7
#
_entry.id   5c4b8a10a824b94078aefcd9f24023b7
#
_cell.length_a   1.000
_cell.length_b   1.000
_cell.length_c   1.000
_cell.angle_alpha   90.00
_cell.angle_beta   90.00
_cell.angle_gamma   90.00
#
_symmetry.space_group_name_H-M   'P 1'
#
loop_
_entity.id
_entity.type
_entity.pdbx_description
1 polymer ?
#
loop_
_entity_poly.entity_id
_entity_poly.type
_entity_poly.pdbx_seq_one_letter_code
_entity_poly.pdbx_strand_id
1 'polypeptide(L)'
;PRYFSSAASDVYKRQDLFNPEPTSDKNFLWFKVDGTLDTKDQWVHHCFLAYASDVSLLGSGNRPHGVSAYSGDVMLASLDHAIWFHEKINFNDWYLYEMDSPFSGAARSLNRGKVFSQNGTLVASVAQEGLMRPLKRKP
;
A
#
# COMPACT_ATOMS: atom_id res chain seq x y z
N PRO A 1 -17.83 7.84 -0.75
CA PRO A 1 -16.92 8.51 -1.63
C PRO A 1 -15.79 7.55 -2.02
N ARG A 2 -15.66 7.26 -3.33
CA ARG A 2 -14.54 6.44 -3.84
C ARG A 2 -13.38 7.39 -4.07
N TYR A 3 -12.44 7.46 -3.15
CA TYR A 3 -11.28 8.36 -3.25
C TYR A 3 -10.13 7.84 -4.10
N PHE A 4 -10.17 6.57 -4.52
CA PHE A 4 -9.15 5.97 -5.35
C PHE A 4 -9.76 5.19 -6.52
N SER A 5 -9.48 5.65 -7.73
CA SER A 5 -9.73 4.88 -8.95
C SER A 5 -8.48 4.08 -9.29
N SER A 6 -8.51 2.79 -9.11
CA SER A 6 -7.46 1.90 -9.61
C SER A 6 -7.76 1.56 -11.07
N ALA A 7 -7.42 2.45 -11.98
CA ALA A 7 -7.48 2.15 -13.40
C ALA A 7 -6.10 1.80 -13.91
N ALA A 8 -5.73 0.59 -13.87
CA ALA A 8 -4.74 -0.18 -14.61
C ALA A 8 -4.21 -1.32 -13.77
N SER A 9 -5.08 -2.18 -13.33
CA SER A 9 -4.66 -3.50 -12.86
C SER A 9 -4.73 -4.46 -14.03
N ASP A 10 -4.04 -4.16 -15.09
CA ASP A 10 -3.93 -5.10 -16.16
C ASP A 10 -2.61 -5.82 -16.05
N VAL A 11 -2.70 -7.15 -16.13
CA VAL A 11 -1.64 -8.13 -16.36
C VAL A 11 -1.03 -8.85 -15.15
N TYR A 12 -1.04 -8.33 -13.92
CA TYR A 12 -0.68 -9.19 -12.80
C TYR A 12 -1.95 -9.74 -12.14
N LYS A 13 -2.06 -11.08 -12.02
CA LYS A 13 -3.16 -11.75 -11.32
C LYS A 13 -3.40 -11.03 -10.00
N ARG A 14 -4.53 -10.32 -9.91
CA ARG A 14 -4.99 -9.79 -8.61
C ARG A 14 -5.11 -10.98 -7.68
N GLN A 15 -4.43 -10.91 -6.55
CA GLN A 15 -4.65 -11.89 -5.52
C GLN A 15 -6.14 -11.84 -5.13
N ASP A 16 -6.79 -13.01 -5.07
CA ASP A 16 -8.12 -13.09 -4.50
C ASP A 16 -8.01 -12.76 -3.00
N LEU A 17 -8.61 -11.64 -2.60
CA LEU A 17 -8.50 -11.16 -1.22
C LEU A 17 -9.28 -12.02 -0.23
N PHE A 18 -10.27 -12.78 -0.70
CA PHE A 18 -11.08 -13.67 0.14
C PHE A 18 -10.48 -15.08 0.24
N ASN A 19 -9.80 -15.54 -0.81
CA ASN A 19 -9.11 -16.83 -0.88
C ASN A 19 -7.67 -16.62 -1.37
N PRO A 20 -6.83 -15.93 -0.59
CA PRO A 20 -5.49 -15.58 -1.03
C PRO A 20 -4.58 -16.82 -1.07
N GLU A 21 -3.76 -16.90 -2.12
CA GLU A 21 -2.70 -17.90 -2.25
C GLU A 21 -1.34 -17.27 -1.94
N PRO A 22 -0.38 -18.03 -1.35
CA PRO A 22 0.97 -17.55 -1.15
C PRO A 22 1.63 -17.05 -2.45
N THR A 23 2.22 -15.86 -2.40
CA THR A 23 2.87 -15.25 -3.55
C THR A 23 4.02 -14.33 -3.09
N SER A 24 4.71 -13.70 -4.03
CA SER A 24 5.76 -12.73 -3.72
C SER A 24 5.25 -11.61 -2.81
N ASP A 25 6.09 -11.14 -1.91
CA ASP A 25 5.87 -9.95 -1.08
C ASP A 25 5.76 -8.66 -1.90
N LYS A 26 6.26 -8.65 -3.15
CA LYS A 26 6.22 -7.48 -4.02
C LYS A 26 4.80 -7.18 -4.47
N ASN A 27 4.42 -5.92 -4.34
CA ASN A 27 3.13 -5.40 -4.77
C ASN A 27 3.32 -4.06 -5.50
N PHE A 28 2.51 -3.83 -6.53
CA PHE A 28 2.57 -2.62 -7.36
C PHE A 28 1.17 -2.06 -7.51
N LEU A 29 1.04 -0.75 -7.32
CA LEU A 29 -0.24 -0.07 -7.42
C LEU A 29 -0.06 1.28 -8.12
N TRP A 30 -0.83 1.51 -9.19
CA TRP A 30 -1.00 2.85 -9.75
C TRP A 30 -2.15 3.57 -9.05
N PHE A 31 -1.93 4.81 -8.66
CA PHE A 31 -2.96 5.61 -8.00
C PHE A 31 -2.88 7.09 -8.39
N LYS A 32 -4.00 7.77 -8.25
CA LYS A 32 -4.16 9.23 -8.29
C LYS A 32 -5.42 9.62 -7.50
N VAL A 33 -5.66 10.90 -7.27
CA VAL A 33 -6.94 11.34 -6.73
C VAL A 33 -8.08 11.06 -7.72
N ASP A 34 -9.24 10.70 -7.21
CA ASP A 34 -10.47 10.65 -8.01
C ASP A 34 -11.08 12.06 -8.07
N GLY A 35 -11.13 12.62 -9.28
CA GLY A 35 -11.46 14.02 -9.52
C GLY A 35 -10.23 14.90 -9.63
N THR A 36 -10.33 16.14 -9.18
CA THR A 36 -9.26 17.16 -9.27
C THR A 36 -9.09 17.88 -7.94
N LEU A 37 -7.85 18.02 -7.50
CA LEU A 37 -7.49 18.91 -6.39
C LEU A 37 -7.18 20.29 -6.98
N ASP A 38 -8.07 21.24 -6.74
CA ASP A 38 -7.89 22.63 -7.18
C ASP A 38 -7.07 23.43 -6.14
N THR A 39 -5.82 23.01 -5.96
CA THR A 39 -4.86 23.69 -5.09
C THR A 39 -3.43 23.46 -5.56
N LYS A 40 -2.56 24.44 -5.32
CA LYS A 40 -1.10 24.34 -5.51
C LYS A 40 -0.37 24.16 -4.18
N ASP A 41 -1.10 24.07 -3.07
CA ASP A 41 -0.53 23.90 -1.76
C ASP A 41 0.04 22.49 -1.60
N GLN A 42 1.37 22.39 -1.52
CA GLN A 42 2.08 21.11 -1.42
C GLN A 42 1.69 20.31 -0.18
N TRP A 43 1.35 20.97 0.89
CA TRP A 43 0.94 20.31 2.12
C TRP A 43 -0.35 19.50 1.91
N VAL A 44 -1.29 20.00 1.12
CA VAL A 44 -2.52 19.25 0.78
C VAL A 44 -2.17 18.01 -0.03
N HIS A 45 -1.33 18.14 -1.05
CA HIS A 45 -0.88 16.99 -1.86
C HIS A 45 -0.11 15.96 -1.01
N HIS A 46 0.72 16.42 -0.06
CA HIS A 46 1.43 15.53 0.87
C HIS A 46 0.46 14.76 1.79
N CYS A 47 -0.60 15.40 2.29
CA CYS A 47 -1.64 14.74 3.09
C CYS A 47 -2.34 13.61 2.31
N PHE A 48 -2.68 13.86 1.05
CA PHE A 48 -3.28 12.83 0.20
C PHE A 48 -2.33 11.67 -0.05
N LEU A 49 -1.04 11.94 -0.31
CA LEU A 49 -0.05 10.88 -0.48
C LEU A 49 0.18 10.10 0.81
N ALA A 50 0.28 10.77 1.96
CA ALA A 50 0.43 10.11 3.25
C ALA A 50 -0.73 9.15 3.53
N TYR A 51 -1.97 9.59 3.27
CA TYR A 51 -3.14 8.72 3.39
C TYR A 51 -3.11 7.54 2.41
N ALA A 52 -2.82 7.80 1.12
CA ALA A 52 -2.79 6.76 0.10
C ALA A 52 -1.71 5.71 0.35
N SER A 53 -0.56 6.12 0.88
CA SER A 53 0.57 5.23 1.15
C SER A 53 0.28 4.23 2.28
N ASP A 54 -0.61 4.55 3.21
CA ASP A 54 -0.99 3.64 4.31
C ASP A 54 -1.95 2.53 3.84
N VAL A 55 -2.88 2.85 2.94
CA VAL A 55 -4.05 2.00 2.62
C VAL A 55 -3.68 0.58 2.15
N SER A 56 -2.56 0.39 1.44
CA SER A 56 -2.22 -0.89 0.82
C SER A 56 -0.90 -1.51 1.31
N LEU A 57 -0.12 -0.80 2.10
CA LEU A 57 1.25 -1.16 2.42
C LEU A 57 1.36 -2.47 3.23
N LEU A 58 0.50 -2.67 4.23
CA LEU A 58 0.47 -3.90 5.05
C LEU A 58 0.19 -5.17 4.23
N GLY A 59 -0.46 -5.02 3.08
CA GLY A 59 -0.76 -6.14 2.20
C GLY A 59 0.49 -6.90 1.73
N SER A 60 1.63 -6.23 1.60
CA SER A 60 2.87 -6.83 1.14
C SER A 60 3.37 -7.93 2.09
N GLY A 61 3.31 -7.71 3.41
CA GLY A 61 3.71 -8.70 4.41
C GLY A 61 2.78 -9.91 4.50
N ASN A 62 1.54 -9.80 4.04
CA ASN A 62 0.56 -10.88 4.08
C ASN A 62 0.71 -11.85 2.90
N ARG A 63 1.16 -11.36 1.75
CA ARG A 63 1.22 -12.10 0.48
C ARG A 63 2.00 -13.42 0.56
N PRO A 64 3.20 -13.49 1.18
CA PRO A 64 3.94 -14.75 1.28
C PRO A 64 3.23 -15.82 2.11
N HIS A 65 2.33 -15.42 2.99
CA HIS A 65 1.59 -16.33 3.88
C HIS A 65 0.23 -16.75 3.32
N GLY A 66 -0.21 -16.21 2.18
CA GLY A 66 -1.52 -16.49 1.62
C GLY A 66 -2.65 -16.09 2.57
N VAL A 67 -2.54 -14.93 3.23
CA VAL A 67 -3.56 -14.39 4.14
C VAL A 67 -3.91 -12.95 3.77
N SER A 68 -5.11 -12.52 4.13
CA SER A 68 -5.54 -11.13 3.97
C SER A 68 -6.48 -10.71 5.11
N ALA A 69 -6.70 -9.41 5.25
CA ALA A 69 -7.70 -8.90 6.19
C ALA A 69 -9.13 -9.41 5.89
N TYR A 70 -9.39 -9.80 4.65
CA TYR A 70 -10.70 -10.26 4.17
C TYR A 70 -10.89 -11.77 4.27
N SER A 71 -9.81 -12.55 4.37
CA SER A 71 -9.89 -14.01 4.53
C SER A 71 -10.37 -14.45 5.94
N GLY A 72 -10.32 -13.52 6.91
CA GLY A 72 -10.68 -13.82 8.30
C GLY A 72 -9.66 -14.65 9.07
N ASP A 73 -8.49 -14.90 8.48
CA ASP A 73 -7.42 -15.73 9.07
C ASP A 73 -6.41 -14.92 9.89
N VAL A 74 -6.41 -13.61 9.72
CA VAL A 74 -5.41 -12.72 10.33
C VAL A 74 -6.04 -11.41 10.80
N MET A 75 -5.60 -10.93 11.94
CA MET A 75 -5.86 -9.57 12.43
C MET A 75 -4.70 -8.68 12.02
N LEU A 76 -5.00 -7.58 11.34
CA LEU A 76 -4.02 -6.60 10.89
C LEU A 76 -4.25 -5.26 11.56
N ALA A 77 -3.17 -4.58 11.91
CA ALA A 77 -3.19 -3.20 12.36
C ALA A 77 -1.84 -2.53 12.07
N SER A 78 -1.86 -1.30 11.60
CA SER A 78 -0.65 -0.47 11.50
C SER A 78 -0.16 -0.12 12.92
N LEU A 79 1.14 -0.23 13.16
CA LEU A 79 1.78 0.13 14.43
C LEU A 79 2.47 1.48 14.34
N ASP A 80 3.01 1.80 13.19
CA ASP A 80 3.61 3.08 12.84
C ASP A 80 3.40 3.35 11.35
N HIS A 81 3.78 4.52 10.89
CA HIS A 81 3.85 4.88 9.48
C HIS A 81 4.81 6.05 9.30
N ALA A 82 5.87 5.86 8.56
CA ALA A 82 6.85 6.88 8.26
C ALA A 82 6.91 7.13 6.75
N ILE A 83 6.93 8.41 6.36
CA ILE A 83 7.05 8.83 4.98
C ILE A 83 8.10 9.94 4.84
N TRP A 84 8.94 9.82 3.83
CA TRP A 84 9.94 10.82 3.42
C TRP A 84 9.57 11.34 2.04
N PHE A 85 9.24 12.62 1.96
CA PHE A 85 8.98 13.30 0.70
C PHE A 85 10.29 13.80 0.12
N HIS A 86 10.57 13.43 -1.12
CA HIS A 86 11.83 13.77 -1.81
C HIS A 86 11.65 14.91 -2.81
N GLU A 87 10.47 14.96 -3.45
CA GLU A 87 10.15 15.89 -4.52
C GLU A 87 8.77 16.51 -4.32
N LYS A 88 8.53 17.61 -5.05
CA LYS A 88 7.17 18.17 -5.15
C LYS A 88 6.26 17.19 -5.86
N ILE A 89 5.03 17.09 -5.38
CA ILE A 89 4.01 16.21 -5.94
C ILE A 89 2.78 17.00 -6.37
N ASN A 90 2.13 16.52 -7.43
CA ASN A 90 0.80 16.93 -7.83
C ASN A 90 -0.10 15.69 -7.81
N PHE A 91 -0.90 15.52 -6.78
CA PHE A 91 -1.70 14.30 -6.59
C PHE A 91 -2.80 14.11 -7.64
N ASN A 92 -2.96 15.06 -8.57
CA ASN A 92 -3.77 14.91 -9.78
C ASN A 92 -3.10 14.00 -10.83
N ASP A 93 -1.78 13.76 -10.74
CA ASP A 93 -1.03 12.92 -11.65
C ASP A 93 -1.03 11.47 -11.17
N TRP A 94 -0.72 10.53 -12.06
CA TRP A 94 -0.54 9.13 -11.72
C TRP A 94 0.81 8.89 -11.06
N TYR A 95 0.79 8.06 -10.02
CA TYR A 95 1.97 7.57 -9.30
C TYR A 95 1.98 6.06 -9.24
N LEU A 96 3.17 5.47 -9.43
CA LEU A 96 3.42 4.06 -9.19
C LEU A 96 3.90 3.87 -7.76
N TYR A 97 3.22 3.06 -6.99
CA TYR A 97 3.63 2.63 -5.67
C TYR A 97 4.18 1.20 -5.75
N GLU A 98 5.50 1.06 -5.60
CA GLU A 98 6.20 -0.21 -5.45
C GLU A 98 6.34 -0.52 -3.97
N MET A 99 5.87 -1.69 -3.55
CA MET A 99 5.86 -2.12 -2.15
C MET A 99 6.52 -3.49 -2.01
N ASP A 100 7.23 -3.69 -0.89
CA ASP A 100 7.77 -4.98 -0.47
C ASP A 100 7.67 -5.18 1.05
N SER A 101 7.98 -6.40 1.52
CA SER A 101 8.05 -6.72 2.94
C SER A 101 9.31 -7.55 3.21
N PRO A 102 10.42 -6.93 3.65
CA PRO A 102 11.66 -7.64 3.92
C PRO A 102 11.58 -8.57 5.13
N PHE A 103 10.56 -8.42 5.97
CA PHE A 103 10.33 -9.29 7.13
C PHE A 103 8.85 -9.46 7.39
N SER A 104 8.44 -10.70 7.61
CA SER A 104 7.09 -11.06 8.04
C SER A 104 7.17 -12.29 8.95
N GLY A 105 6.94 -12.09 10.27
CA GLY A 105 7.05 -13.14 11.28
C GLY A 105 6.85 -12.58 12.69
N ALA A 106 6.78 -13.45 13.70
CA ALA A 106 6.54 -13.08 15.10
C ALA A 106 5.31 -12.17 15.28
N ALA A 107 4.24 -12.44 14.55
CA ALA A 107 3.00 -11.67 14.51
C ALA A 107 3.16 -10.21 14.04
N ARG A 108 4.22 -9.88 13.29
CA ARG A 108 4.50 -8.56 12.74
C ARG A 108 5.04 -8.66 11.31
N SER A 109 4.95 -7.56 10.57
CA SER A 109 5.62 -7.39 9.28
C SER A 109 6.23 -6.00 9.18
N LEU A 110 7.43 -5.90 8.61
CA LEU A 110 8.01 -4.64 8.19
C LEU A 110 7.73 -4.48 6.69
N ASN A 111 7.08 -3.39 6.32
CA ASN A 111 6.70 -3.11 4.94
C ASN A 111 7.38 -1.83 4.49
N ARG A 112 7.81 -1.79 3.23
CA ARG A 112 8.44 -0.62 2.62
C ARG A 112 7.75 -0.27 1.32
N GLY A 113 7.79 1.01 0.99
CA GLY A 113 7.22 1.51 -0.24
C GLY A 113 8.08 2.58 -0.89
N LYS A 114 8.04 2.63 -2.21
CA LYS A 114 8.64 3.69 -3.04
C LYS A 114 7.58 4.21 -3.98
N VAL A 115 7.40 5.51 -4.01
CA VAL A 115 6.43 6.17 -4.89
C VAL A 115 7.17 6.87 -6.01
N PHE A 116 6.84 6.50 -7.23
CA PHE A 116 7.44 7.06 -8.45
C PHE A 116 6.39 7.84 -9.25
N SER A 117 6.79 8.98 -9.80
CA SER A 117 6.01 9.67 -10.83
C SER A 117 6.07 8.90 -12.16
N GLN A 118 5.22 9.26 -13.11
CA GLN A 118 5.16 8.61 -14.42
C GLN A 118 6.48 8.65 -15.22
N ASN A 119 7.33 9.63 -14.97
CA ASN A 119 8.66 9.74 -15.60
C ASN A 119 9.75 8.94 -14.85
N GLY A 120 9.40 8.19 -13.80
CA GLY A 120 10.32 7.36 -13.03
C GLY A 120 11.06 8.08 -11.91
N THR A 121 10.73 9.33 -11.58
CA THR A 121 11.32 10.05 -10.46
C THR A 121 10.79 9.49 -9.13
N LEU A 122 11.67 9.12 -8.20
CA LEU A 122 11.30 8.74 -6.83
C LEU A 122 10.84 9.99 -6.06
N VAL A 123 9.56 10.09 -5.75
CA VAL A 123 8.97 11.26 -5.09
C VAL A 123 8.76 11.06 -3.59
N ALA A 124 8.63 9.81 -3.13
CA ALA A 124 8.55 9.50 -1.71
C ALA A 124 9.03 8.08 -1.41
N SER A 125 9.52 7.89 -0.18
CA SER A 125 9.80 6.58 0.42
C SER A 125 8.94 6.40 1.66
N VAL A 126 8.51 5.15 1.91
CA VAL A 126 7.60 4.81 3.00
C VAL A 126 8.12 3.58 3.74
N ALA A 127 7.92 3.55 5.05
CA ALA A 127 8.16 2.36 5.87
C ALA A 127 7.07 2.25 6.95
N GLN A 128 6.65 1.02 7.26
CA GLN A 128 5.59 0.76 8.21
C GLN A 128 5.76 -0.60 8.87
N GLU A 129 5.77 -0.65 10.18
CA GLU A 129 5.57 -1.90 10.90
C GLU A 129 4.08 -2.16 11.09
N GLY A 130 3.65 -3.38 10.88
CA GLY A 130 2.28 -3.82 11.07
C GLY A 130 2.17 -5.02 12.00
N LEU A 131 1.12 -5.05 12.83
CA LEU A 131 0.68 -6.26 13.49
C LEU A 131 0.08 -7.19 12.44
N MET A 132 0.48 -8.46 12.48
CA MET A 132 -0.08 -9.53 11.64
C MET A 132 -0.28 -10.77 12.52
N ARG A 133 -1.37 -10.79 13.27
CA ARG A 133 -1.66 -11.84 14.24
C ARG A 133 -2.60 -12.89 13.64
N PRO A 134 -2.16 -14.16 13.49
CA PRO A 134 -3.06 -15.23 13.09
C PRO A 134 -4.27 -15.33 14.04
N LEU A 135 -5.46 -15.45 13.48
CA LEU A 135 -6.68 -15.72 14.22
C LEU A 135 -6.85 -17.22 14.36
N LYS A 136 -7.20 -17.69 15.56
CA LYS A 136 -7.60 -19.11 15.73
C LYS A 136 -8.91 -19.33 14.98
N ARG A 137 -8.91 -20.22 13.98
CA ARG A 137 -10.17 -20.67 13.42
C ARG A 137 -11.00 -21.29 14.57
N LYS A 138 -12.22 -20.80 14.74
CA LYS A 138 -13.17 -21.51 15.62
C LYS A 138 -13.43 -22.88 14.99
N PRO A 139 -13.42 -23.96 15.77
CA PRO A 139 -13.72 -25.30 15.28
C PRO A 139 -15.13 -25.37 14.69
#